data_c646467ce1d005e11fb476e4349e2ccb
#
_entry.id   c646467ce1d005e11fb476e4349e2ccb
#
_cell.length_a   1.000
_cell.length_b   1.000
_cell.length_c   1.000
_cell.angle_alpha   90.00
_cell.angle_beta   90.00
_cell.angle_gamma   90.00
#
_symmetry.space_group_name_H-M   'P 1'
#
loop_
_entity.id
_entity.type
_entity.pdbx_description
1 polymer ?
#
loop_
_entity_poly.entity_id
_entity_poly.type
_entity_poly.pdbx_seq_one_letter_code
_entity_poly.pdbx_strand_id
1 'polypeptide(L)'
;MKRSRNAIFKYTIVLGAAMSLSACNGIFENIYDAPIETEMEIKENSFSQVKTVEYTEWAYINLSERTVTTVKIGEEYESQIPDKWDFAIHRYDIKTNEGATYKTTYTSIDEFKATGKLPKAEDFVEDEWTTDKIAIDMSGMMDGNIIYTESYRNAVLSSWLDVNTATMPPVYTMSNQVFLIRLKDNTYTAIRFTNYMLSLIHI
;
A
#
# COMPACT_ATOMS: atom_id res chain seq x y z
N MET A 1 -42.83 -60.06 35.01
CA MET A 1 -42.83 -58.86 34.16
C MET A 1 -41.61 -57.98 34.52
N LYS A 2 -40.49 -58.17 33.80
CA LYS A 2 -39.30 -57.32 33.87
C LYS A 2 -39.04 -56.82 32.47
N ARG A 3 -39.38 -55.59 32.17
CA ARG A 3 -39.06 -54.96 30.89
C ARG A 3 -38.67 -53.49 31.09
N SER A 4 -37.53 -53.19 30.49
CA SER A 4 -37.23 -51.85 30.00
C SER A 4 -36.89 -50.73 30.98
N ARG A 5 -35.72 -50.81 31.58
CA ARG A 5 -35.06 -49.62 32.17
C ARG A 5 -33.66 -49.36 31.57
N ASN A 6 -33.19 -50.24 30.68
CA ASN A 6 -31.84 -50.15 30.12
C ASN A 6 -31.75 -49.52 28.73
N ALA A 7 -32.87 -49.19 28.09
CA ALA A 7 -32.87 -48.59 26.73
C ALA A 7 -32.71 -47.06 26.75
N ILE A 8 -33.23 -46.41 27.80
CA ILE A 8 -33.24 -44.94 27.89
C ILE A 8 -31.82 -44.38 28.21
N PHE A 9 -31.03 -45.15 28.98
CA PHE A 9 -29.69 -44.69 29.40
C PHE A 9 -28.62 -44.76 28.27
N LYS A 10 -28.84 -45.58 27.25
CA LYS A 10 -27.93 -45.68 26.10
C LYS A 10 -28.09 -44.55 25.08
N TYR A 11 -29.28 -43.99 24.97
CA TYR A 11 -29.53 -42.91 24.01
C TYR A 11 -29.15 -41.52 24.55
N THR A 12 -29.12 -41.34 25.85
CA THR A 12 -28.75 -40.06 26.47
C THR A 12 -27.27 -39.80 26.41
N ILE A 13 -26.43 -40.86 26.40
CA ILE A 13 -24.97 -40.72 26.30
C ILE A 13 -24.52 -40.43 24.86
N VAL A 14 -25.25 -40.93 23.85
CA VAL A 14 -24.92 -40.66 22.41
C VAL A 14 -25.32 -39.25 21.99
N LEU A 15 -26.35 -38.66 22.59
CA LEU A 15 -26.74 -37.28 22.27
C LEU A 15 -25.82 -36.23 22.92
N GLY A 16 -25.17 -36.55 24.05
CA GLY A 16 -24.23 -35.66 24.73
C GLY A 16 -22.86 -35.56 24.07
N ALA A 17 -22.45 -36.59 23.31
CA ALA A 17 -21.16 -36.59 22.63
C ALA A 17 -21.17 -35.91 21.25
N ALA A 18 -22.36 -35.69 20.67
CA ALA A 18 -22.49 -35.05 19.36
C ALA A 18 -22.53 -33.50 19.40
N MET A 19 -22.70 -32.92 20.60
CA MET A 19 -22.74 -31.44 20.74
C MET A 19 -21.41 -30.80 21.14
N SER A 20 -20.35 -31.58 21.38
CA SER A 20 -19.04 -31.05 21.78
C SER A 20 -18.02 -30.87 20.64
N LEU A 21 -18.40 -31.14 19.39
CA LEU A 21 -17.52 -30.99 18.23
C LEU A 21 -17.88 -29.82 17.30
N SER A 22 -18.90 -29.01 17.65
CA SER A 22 -19.29 -27.84 16.84
C SER A 22 -18.75 -26.49 17.32
N ALA A 23 -17.89 -26.46 18.35
CA ALA A 23 -17.52 -25.20 18.99
C ALA A 23 -16.14 -24.65 18.57
N CYS A 24 -15.47 -25.22 17.57
CA CYS A 24 -14.15 -24.75 17.16
C CYS A 24 -14.03 -24.25 15.70
N ASN A 25 -15.09 -24.26 14.91
CA ASN A 25 -14.99 -23.86 13.50
C ASN A 25 -15.43 -22.41 13.20
N GLY A 26 -15.87 -21.64 14.19
CA GLY A 26 -16.43 -20.30 13.96
C GLY A 26 -15.54 -19.12 14.33
N ILE A 27 -14.35 -19.36 14.94
CA ILE A 27 -13.51 -18.26 15.44
C ILE A 27 -12.44 -17.83 14.42
N PHE A 28 -12.16 -18.63 13.41
CA PHE A 28 -11.11 -18.37 12.42
C PHE A 28 -11.61 -18.18 10.98
N GLU A 29 -12.90 -18.24 10.71
CA GLU A 29 -13.46 -18.05 9.35
C GLU A 29 -13.38 -16.61 8.82
N ASN A 30 -13.05 -15.62 9.66
CA ASN A 30 -12.91 -14.21 9.27
C ASN A 30 -11.51 -13.63 9.54
N ILE A 31 -10.50 -14.45 9.77
CA ILE A 31 -9.12 -13.98 10.02
C ILE A 31 -8.27 -14.01 8.75
N TYR A 32 -8.65 -14.75 7.74
CA TYR A 32 -8.07 -14.64 6.41
C TYR A 32 -8.91 -13.63 5.64
N ASP A 33 -8.41 -12.41 5.54
CA ASP A 33 -8.89 -11.46 4.54
C ASP A 33 -8.83 -12.17 3.19
N ALA A 34 -9.98 -12.47 2.61
CA ALA A 34 -10.05 -12.86 1.22
C ALA A 34 -9.31 -11.76 0.44
N PRO A 35 -8.48 -12.11 -0.57
CA PRO A 35 -7.87 -11.09 -1.42
C PRO A 35 -9.00 -10.18 -1.90
N ILE A 36 -8.94 -8.90 -1.54
CA ILE A 36 -9.89 -7.92 -2.05
C ILE A 36 -9.53 -7.80 -3.54
N GLU A 37 -10.19 -8.59 -4.38
CA GLU A 37 -10.23 -8.33 -5.82
C GLU A 37 -11.09 -7.07 -6.01
N THR A 38 -10.49 -5.93 -5.77
CA THR A 38 -11.12 -4.66 -6.05
C THR A 38 -10.75 -4.29 -7.47
N GLU A 39 -11.68 -4.48 -8.39
CA GLU A 39 -11.64 -3.75 -9.67
C GLU A 39 -11.57 -2.26 -9.32
N MET A 40 -10.46 -1.63 -9.73
CA MET A 40 -10.24 -0.22 -9.47
C MET A 40 -11.13 0.61 -10.38
N GLU A 41 -12.28 1.02 -9.89
CA GLU A 41 -13.08 2.05 -10.52
C GLU A 41 -12.57 3.42 -10.08
N ILE A 42 -11.69 4.05 -10.86
CA ILE A 42 -11.19 5.38 -10.59
C ILE A 42 -12.27 6.40 -11.01
N LYS A 43 -12.84 7.10 -10.04
CA LYS A 43 -13.78 8.22 -10.26
C LYS A 43 -13.04 9.53 -10.11
N GLU A 44 -13.44 10.55 -10.86
CA GLU A 44 -12.94 11.92 -10.72
C GLU A 44 -13.11 12.38 -9.25
N ASN A 45 -12.06 12.85 -8.59
CA ASN A 45 -11.96 13.10 -7.16
C ASN A 45 -12.09 11.84 -6.26
N SER A 46 -11.80 10.65 -6.77
CA SER A 46 -11.99 9.40 -6.04
C SER A 46 -10.68 8.80 -5.53
N PHE A 47 -10.84 7.93 -4.56
CA PHE A 47 -9.75 7.10 -4.04
C PHE A 47 -9.34 6.05 -5.07
N SER A 48 -8.04 5.93 -5.32
CA SER A 48 -7.45 4.81 -6.04
C SER A 48 -6.68 3.94 -5.06
N GLN A 49 -6.97 2.66 -5.07
CA GLN A 49 -6.30 1.69 -4.22
C GLN A 49 -5.18 1.00 -5.02
N VAL A 50 -3.94 1.14 -4.57
CA VAL A 50 -2.78 0.54 -5.22
C VAL A 50 -2.15 -0.47 -4.26
N LYS A 51 -2.02 -1.73 -4.70
CA LYS A 51 -1.31 -2.74 -3.92
C LYS A 51 0.19 -2.52 -4.01
N THR A 52 0.84 -2.18 -2.91
CA THR A 52 2.28 -1.89 -2.85
C THR A 52 3.00 -2.65 -1.73
N VAL A 53 2.47 -3.81 -1.32
CA VAL A 53 3.02 -4.58 -0.19
C VAL A 53 4.24 -5.42 -0.55
N GLU A 54 4.45 -5.71 -1.82
CA GLU A 54 5.54 -6.56 -2.30
C GLU A 54 6.87 -5.78 -2.39
N TYR A 55 7.96 -6.39 -1.94
CA TYR A 55 9.30 -5.81 -2.03
C TYR A 55 9.91 -5.89 -3.43
N THR A 56 9.41 -6.75 -4.28
CA THR A 56 9.97 -7.00 -5.61
C THR A 56 9.18 -6.35 -6.74
N GLU A 57 8.31 -5.39 -6.44
CA GLU A 57 7.41 -4.80 -7.43
C GLU A 57 7.34 -3.28 -7.32
N TRP A 58 7.28 -2.61 -8.48
CA TRP A 58 6.88 -1.22 -8.61
C TRP A 58 5.47 -1.15 -9.19
N ALA A 59 4.60 -0.34 -8.62
CA ALA A 59 3.30 0.01 -9.19
C ALA A 59 3.43 1.37 -9.91
N TYR A 60 3.36 1.36 -11.23
CA TYR A 60 3.42 2.54 -12.09
C TYR A 60 2.03 3.10 -12.33
N ILE A 61 1.82 4.35 -12.02
CA ILE A 61 0.54 5.05 -12.09
C ILE A 61 0.55 6.03 -13.26
N ASN A 62 -0.46 5.94 -14.14
CA ASN A 62 -0.75 6.92 -15.18
C ASN A 62 -2.05 7.65 -14.79
N LEU A 63 -1.95 8.93 -14.50
CA LEU A 63 -3.07 9.75 -14.04
C LEU A 63 -4.05 10.07 -15.17
N SER A 64 -3.54 10.29 -16.38
CA SER A 64 -4.38 10.66 -17.53
C SER A 64 -5.21 9.49 -18.04
N GLU A 65 -4.63 8.29 -18.09
CA GLU A 65 -5.30 7.06 -18.54
C GLU A 65 -5.98 6.33 -17.37
N ARG A 66 -5.71 6.76 -16.13
CA ARG A 66 -6.22 6.16 -14.89
C ARG A 66 -5.88 4.68 -14.78
N THR A 67 -4.63 4.33 -15.10
CA THR A 67 -4.14 2.95 -15.07
C THR A 67 -3.04 2.76 -14.03
N VAL A 68 -2.93 1.54 -13.53
CA VAL A 68 -1.83 1.09 -12.68
C VAL A 68 -1.24 -0.16 -13.30
N THR A 69 0.06 -0.14 -13.54
CA THR A 69 0.81 -1.29 -14.08
C THR A 69 1.84 -1.74 -13.04
N THR A 70 1.75 -2.98 -12.58
CA THR A 70 2.74 -3.54 -11.67
C THR A 70 3.84 -4.24 -12.45
N VAL A 71 5.09 -3.91 -12.14
CA VAL A 71 6.28 -4.47 -12.80
C VAL A 71 7.19 -5.08 -11.75
N LYS A 72 7.62 -6.32 -11.98
CA LYS A 72 8.58 -7.00 -11.10
C LYS A 72 10.00 -6.52 -11.36
N ILE A 73 10.74 -6.27 -10.29
CA ILE A 73 12.16 -5.96 -10.32
C ILE A 73 12.93 -7.25 -10.64
N GLY A 74 13.70 -7.27 -11.71
CA GLY A 74 14.45 -8.43 -12.19
C GLY A 74 15.23 -8.11 -13.47
N GLU A 75 15.73 -9.12 -14.17
CA GLU A 75 16.60 -8.97 -15.33
C GLU A 75 15.98 -8.20 -16.51
N GLU A 76 14.65 -8.29 -16.68
CA GLU A 76 13.93 -7.60 -17.76
C GLU A 76 13.13 -6.39 -17.27
N TYR A 77 13.40 -5.91 -16.05
CA TYR A 77 12.61 -4.87 -15.40
C TYR A 77 12.42 -3.61 -16.26
N GLU A 78 13.51 -3.08 -16.82
CA GLU A 78 13.46 -1.83 -17.58
C GLU A 78 12.59 -1.94 -18.84
N SER A 79 12.59 -3.10 -19.50
CA SER A 79 11.79 -3.34 -20.71
C SER A 79 10.29 -3.47 -20.44
N GLN A 80 9.90 -3.70 -19.19
CA GLN A 80 8.50 -3.86 -18.77
C GLN A 80 7.90 -2.58 -18.22
N ILE A 81 8.71 -1.52 -18.01
CA ILE A 81 8.21 -0.22 -17.58
C ILE A 81 7.26 0.33 -18.65
N PRO A 82 6.02 0.74 -18.28
CA PRO A 82 5.10 1.31 -19.25
C PRO A 82 5.64 2.60 -19.88
N ASP A 83 5.38 2.82 -21.16
CA ASP A 83 5.83 4.04 -21.88
C ASP A 83 5.28 5.34 -21.27
N LYS A 84 4.08 5.24 -20.69
CA LYS A 84 3.38 6.38 -20.10
C LYS A 84 3.09 6.11 -18.64
N TRP A 85 3.67 6.89 -17.78
CA TRP A 85 3.41 6.89 -16.34
C TRP A 85 3.81 8.25 -15.74
N ASP A 86 3.26 8.60 -14.62
CA ASP A 86 3.50 9.88 -13.95
C ASP A 86 4.36 9.71 -12.69
N PHE A 87 4.03 8.71 -11.87
CA PHE A 87 4.82 8.31 -10.71
C PHE A 87 4.67 6.81 -10.43
N ALA A 88 5.60 6.25 -9.68
CA ALA A 88 5.58 4.85 -9.30
C ALA A 88 5.82 4.68 -7.81
N ILE A 89 5.20 3.65 -7.23
CA ILE A 89 5.26 3.33 -5.79
C ILE A 89 5.86 1.95 -5.61
N HIS A 90 6.84 1.86 -4.72
CA HIS A 90 7.42 0.64 -4.20
C HIS A 90 7.30 0.67 -2.68
N ARG A 91 6.40 -0.13 -2.11
CA ARG A 91 6.10 -0.08 -0.69
C ARG A 91 5.68 1.34 -0.26
N TYR A 92 6.58 2.11 0.30
CA TYR A 92 6.39 3.51 0.70
C TYR A 92 7.34 4.47 -0.02
N ASP A 93 8.26 3.95 -0.81
CA ASP A 93 9.15 4.76 -1.63
C ASP A 93 8.49 5.11 -2.97
N ILE A 94 8.69 6.33 -3.40
CA ILE A 94 8.02 6.85 -4.59
C ILE A 94 9.07 7.51 -5.48
N LYS A 95 8.92 7.32 -6.79
CA LYS A 95 9.66 8.03 -7.84
C LYS A 95 8.69 8.66 -8.83
N THR A 96 9.10 9.73 -9.47
CA THR A 96 8.35 10.41 -10.53
C THR A 96 8.95 10.11 -11.91
N ASN A 97 8.19 10.34 -12.97
CA ASN A 97 8.71 10.28 -14.33
C ASN A 97 9.24 11.66 -14.75
N GLU A 98 10.49 11.95 -14.42
CA GLU A 98 11.11 13.26 -14.67
C GLU A 98 10.31 14.44 -14.10
N GLY A 99 9.57 14.20 -13.02
CA GLY A 99 8.78 15.19 -12.32
C GLY A 99 9.51 15.77 -11.10
N ALA A 100 8.82 16.64 -10.38
CA ALA A 100 9.29 17.16 -9.10
C ALA A 100 8.14 17.34 -8.13
N THR A 101 8.41 17.32 -6.83
CA THR A 101 7.35 17.29 -5.82
C THR A 101 7.53 18.35 -4.75
N TYR A 102 6.41 18.76 -4.17
CA TYR A 102 6.37 19.69 -3.05
C TYR A 102 5.39 19.19 -1.98
N LYS A 103 5.81 19.19 -0.74
CA LYS A 103 4.97 18.83 0.41
C LYS A 103 4.31 20.06 0.97
N THR A 104 2.99 20.14 0.94
CA THR A 104 2.24 21.28 1.48
C THR A 104 2.02 21.15 2.99
N THR A 105 1.47 22.18 3.62
CA THR A 105 0.99 22.14 5.00
C THR A 105 -0.47 21.73 5.12
N TYR A 106 -1.17 21.57 3.99
CA TYR A 106 -2.58 21.22 3.94
C TYR A 106 -2.79 19.72 4.16
N THR A 107 -3.91 19.37 4.78
CA THR A 107 -4.34 17.98 5.00
C THR A 107 -5.59 17.60 4.19
N SER A 108 -6.13 18.53 3.41
CA SER A 108 -7.26 18.36 2.51
C SER A 108 -6.94 18.93 1.14
N ILE A 109 -7.20 18.15 0.08
CA ILE A 109 -7.06 18.62 -1.32
C ILE A 109 -8.08 19.74 -1.60
N ASP A 110 -9.30 19.64 -1.09
CA ASP A 110 -10.33 20.66 -1.30
C ASP A 110 -9.95 21.98 -0.61
N GLU A 111 -9.39 21.92 0.59
CA GLU A 111 -8.87 23.10 1.27
C GLU A 111 -7.72 23.73 0.49
N PHE A 112 -6.78 22.92 -0.02
CA PHE A 112 -5.71 23.40 -0.87
C PHE A 112 -6.25 24.04 -2.16
N LYS A 113 -7.22 23.43 -2.84
CA LYS A 113 -7.86 24.01 -4.03
C LYS A 113 -8.53 25.34 -3.76
N ALA A 114 -9.13 25.52 -2.57
CA ALA A 114 -9.86 26.71 -2.20
C ALA A 114 -8.94 27.89 -1.79
N THR A 115 -7.85 27.61 -1.09
CA THR A 115 -7.03 28.63 -0.42
C THR A 115 -5.54 28.52 -0.71
N GLY A 116 -5.08 27.40 -1.26
CA GLY A 116 -3.68 27.13 -1.55
C GLY A 116 -3.15 27.97 -2.71
N LYS A 117 -1.85 28.19 -2.68
CA LYS A 117 -1.11 28.82 -3.76
C LYS A 117 -0.10 27.82 -4.28
N LEU A 118 0.07 27.80 -5.60
CA LEU A 118 1.13 27.01 -6.22
C LEU A 118 2.48 27.54 -5.76
N PRO A 119 3.38 26.71 -5.22
CA PRO A 119 4.73 27.09 -4.86
C PRO A 119 5.52 27.52 -6.09
N LYS A 120 6.65 28.17 -5.89
CA LYS A 120 7.56 28.50 -6.97
C LYS A 120 8.19 27.22 -7.52
N ALA A 121 8.58 27.24 -8.80
CA ALA A 121 9.20 26.09 -9.45
C ALA A 121 10.46 25.60 -8.73
N GLU A 122 11.22 26.51 -8.12
CA GLU A 122 12.45 26.26 -7.36
C GLU A 122 12.21 25.54 -6.02
N ASP A 123 10.97 25.55 -5.51
CA ASP A 123 10.59 24.88 -4.26
C ASP A 123 10.29 23.38 -4.47
N PHE A 124 10.15 22.94 -5.72
CA PHE A 124 9.90 21.55 -6.04
C PHE A 124 11.19 20.75 -6.07
N VAL A 125 11.18 19.56 -5.49
CA VAL A 125 12.31 18.64 -5.36
C VAL A 125 12.18 17.53 -6.40
N GLU A 126 13.20 17.36 -7.22
CA GLU A 126 13.34 16.29 -8.19
C GLU A 126 13.74 14.97 -7.53
N ASP A 127 13.69 13.88 -8.28
CA ASP A 127 14.14 12.57 -7.82
C ASP A 127 15.65 12.52 -7.73
N GLU A 128 16.15 11.81 -6.73
CA GLU A 128 17.58 11.49 -6.54
C GLU A 128 17.84 10.01 -6.84
N TRP A 129 19.02 9.72 -7.40
CA TRP A 129 19.47 8.34 -7.58
C TRP A 129 19.90 7.77 -6.23
N THR A 130 19.48 6.54 -5.92
CA THR A 130 19.84 5.86 -4.68
C THR A 130 20.19 4.40 -4.91
N THR A 131 21.08 3.87 -4.07
CA THR A 131 21.56 2.48 -4.11
C THR A 131 21.24 1.72 -2.82
N ASP A 132 20.71 2.42 -1.80
CA ASP A 132 20.55 1.90 -0.43
C ASP A 132 19.18 2.22 0.22
N LYS A 133 18.20 2.65 -0.58
CA LYS A 133 16.86 2.99 -0.07
C LYS A 133 15.80 2.00 -0.50
N ILE A 134 15.87 1.46 -1.71
CA ILE A 134 14.85 0.60 -2.28
C ILE A 134 15.17 -0.86 -1.92
N ALA A 135 14.61 -1.32 -0.79
CA ALA A 135 14.82 -2.68 -0.33
C ALA A 135 13.96 -3.67 -1.12
N ILE A 136 14.57 -4.66 -1.73
CA ILE A 136 13.88 -5.71 -2.50
C ILE A 136 13.86 -7.06 -1.79
N ASP A 137 14.70 -7.26 -0.79
CA ASP A 137 14.66 -8.45 0.07
C ASP A 137 15.01 -8.06 1.51
N MET A 138 14.11 -8.34 2.43
CA MET A 138 14.23 -8.10 3.86
C MET A 138 14.42 -9.39 4.66
N SER A 139 14.54 -10.56 4.02
CA SER A 139 14.62 -11.86 4.69
C SER A 139 15.81 -11.96 5.66
N GLY A 140 16.92 -11.31 5.32
CA GLY A 140 18.12 -11.23 6.14
C GLY A 140 18.19 -10.04 7.11
N MET A 141 17.10 -9.31 7.30
CA MET A 141 17.07 -8.06 8.10
C MET A 141 17.59 -8.25 9.54
N MET A 142 17.28 -9.37 10.17
CA MET A 142 17.73 -9.67 11.56
C MET A 142 19.25 -9.85 11.66
N ASP A 143 19.90 -10.24 10.57
CA ASP A 143 21.35 -10.41 10.45
C ASP A 143 22.02 -9.19 9.80
N GLY A 144 21.26 -8.11 9.53
CA GLY A 144 21.73 -6.92 8.87
C GLY A 144 21.91 -7.06 7.35
N ASN A 145 21.43 -8.14 6.76
CA ASN A 145 21.56 -8.45 5.33
C ASN A 145 20.28 -8.07 4.60
N ILE A 146 20.12 -6.79 4.27
CA ILE A 146 19.04 -6.29 3.43
C ILE A 146 19.57 -6.14 2.00
N ILE A 147 18.81 -6.61 1.00
CA ILE A 147 19.15 -6.44 -0.40
C ILE A 147 18.40 -5.24 -0.94
N TYR A 148 19.15 -4.30 -1.54
CA TYR A 148 18.61 -3.10 -2.17
C TYR A 148 18.78 -3.18 -3.69
N THR A 149 17.93 -2.46 -4.42
CA THR A 149 18.11 -2.19 -5.85
C THR A 149 18.39 -0.71 -6.05
N GLU A 150 19.16 -0.41 -7.09
CA GLU A 150 19.37 0.95 -7.54
C GLU A 150 18.12 1.51 -8.22
N SER A 151 17.74 2.75 -7.91
CA SER A 151 16.58 3.39 -8.51
C SER A 151 16.60 4.89 -8.25
N TYR A 152 15.81 5.65 -8.99
CA TYR A 152 15.38 6.97 -8.60
C TYR A 152 14.39 6.90 -7.44
N ARG A 153 14.41 7.92 -6.57
CA ARG A 153 13.52 8.08 -5.43
C ARG A 153 13.27 9.55 -5.19
N ASN A 154 12.02 9.93 -4.99
CA ASN A 154 11.67 11.27 -4.54
C ASN A 154 11.61 11.31 -3.01
N ALA A 155 12.55 12.01 -2.39
CA ALA A 155 12.66 12.10 -0.93
C ALA A 155 11.46 12.81 -0.30
N VAL A 156 10.94 13.85 -0.95
CA VAL A 156 9.79 14.63 -0.48
C VAL A 156 8.51 13.79 -0.54
N LEU A 157 8.23 13.17 -1.69
CA LEU A 157 7.02 12.39 -1.88
C LEU A 157 7.04 11.12 -1.02
N SER A 158 8.20 10.46 -0.88
CA SER A 158 8.37 9.30 0.01
C SER A 158 8.22 9.64 1.51
N SER A 159 8.25 10.92 1.88
CA SER A 159 7.99 11.37 3.26
C SER A 159 6.49 11.35 3.64
N TRP A 160 5.64 10.79 2.80
CA TRP A 160 4.23 10.59 3.14
C TRP A 160 4.04 9.59 4.29
N LEU A 161 4.97 8.65 4.44
CA LEU A 161 5.02 7.67 5.52
C LEU A 161 6.39 7.72 6.21
N ASP A 162 6.39 7.92 7.52
CA ASP A 162 7.55 7.74 8.38
C ASP A 162 7.53 6.33 8.97
N VAL A 163 8.65 5.62 8.86
CA VAL A 163 8.82 4.25 9.38
C VAL A 163 9.89 4.24 10.44
N ASN A 164 9.45 4.25 11.71
CA ASN A 164 10.34 4.15 12.84
C ASN A 164 10.67 2.69 13.15
N THR A 165 11.89 2.27 12.81
CA THR A 165 12.41 0.91 13.05
C THR A 165 13.14 0.75 14.38
N ALA A 166 13.20 1.79 15.22
CA ALA A 166 13.83 1.71 16.55
C ALA A 166 13.05 0.82 17.53
N THR A 167 11.82 0.46 17.21
CA THR A 167 10.96 -0.45 17.97
C THR A 167 10.60 -1.68 17.16
N MET A 168 10.30 -2.79 17.84
CA MET A 168 9.76 -4.01 17.23
C MET A 168 8.38 -4.29 17.80
N PRO A 169 7.29 -4.31 17.01
CA PRO A 169 7.26 -4.05 15.55
C PRO A 169 7.55 -2.57 15.23
N PRO A 170 7.95 -2.26 13.98
CA PRO A 170 8.12 -0.89 13.51
C PRO A 170 6.84 -0.06 13.63
N VAL A 171 7.00 1.23 13.93
CA VAL A 171 5.86 2.17 14.01
C VAL A 171 5.78 2.95 12.70
N TYR A 172 4.59 2.94 12.09
CA TYR A 172 4.28 3.64 10.84
C TYR A 172 3.45 4.88 11.12
N THR A 173 3.92 6.05 10.69
CA THR A 173 3.23 7.32 10.90
C THR A 173 2.99 8.02 9.56
N MET A 174 1.73 8.22 9.21
CA MET A 174 1.36 8.93 7.98
C MET A 174 1.44 10.43 8.19
N SER A 175 2.00 11.16 7.22
CA SER A 175 2.04 12.62 7.25
C SER A 175 0.64 13.24 7.11
N ASN A 176 -0.30 12.55 6.45
CA ASN A 176 -1.64 13.03 6.10
C ASN A 176 -1.67 14.34 5.29
N GLN A 177 -0.53 14.77 4.78
CA GLN A 177 -0.40 16.02 4.03
C GLN A 177 -0.71 15.84 2.55
N VAL A 178 -1.09 16.93 1.91
CA VAL A 178 -1.23 17.03 0.46
C VAL A 178 0.13 17.26 -0.14
N PHE A 179 0.46 16.50 -1.18
CA PHE A 179 1.66 16.67 -2.00
C PHE A 179 1.27 17.19 -3.36
N LEU A 180 2.09 18.07 -3.91
CA LEU A 180 1.98 18.52 -5.30
C LEU A 180 3.04 17.82 -6.12
N ILE A 181 2.67 17.32 -7.27
CA ILE A 181 3.60 16.76 -8.26
C ILE A 181 3.54 17.66 -9.49
N ARG A 182 4.68 18.20 -9.89
CA ARG A 182 4.88 18.77 -11.22
C ARG A 182 5.25 17.61 -12.13
N LEU A 183 4.41 17.34 -13.10
CA LEU A 183 4.61 16.25 -14.07
C LEU A 183 5.64 16.64 -15.14
N LYS A 184 6.09 15.66 -15.92
CA LYS A 184 7.04 15.84 -17.02
C LYS A 184 6.61 16.88 -18.05
N ASP A 185 5.31 17.02 -18.30
CA ASP A 185 4.71 18.02 -19.21
C ASP A 185 4.52 19.41 -18.58
N ASN A 186 5.01 19.61 -17.34
CA ASN A 186 4.83 20.79 -16.52
C ASN A 186 3.40 21.06 -16.05
N THR A 187 2.50 20.11 -16.17
CA THR A 187 1.21 20.16 -15.46
C THR A 187 1.39 19.79 -13.99
N TYR A 188 0.40 20.11 -13.16
CA TYR A 188 0.46 19.87 -11.72
C TYR A 188 -0.72 19.03 -11.28
N THR A 189 -0.44 18.10 -10.37
CA THR A 189 -1.47 17.33 -9.68
C THR A 189 -1.27 17.41 -8.17
N ALA A 190 -2.38 17.33 -7.42
CA ALA A 190 -2.36 17.25 -5.98
C ALA A 190 -2.77 15.85 -5.55
N ILE A 191 -1.96 15.21 -4.73
CA ILE A 191 -2.25 13.87 -4.19
C ILE A 191 -2.19 13.85 -2.67
N ARG A 192 -2.91 12.93 -2.06
CA ARG A 192 -2.86 12.64 -0.63
C ARG A 192 -2.97 11.15 -0.39
N PHE A 193 -2.07 10.60 0.39
CA PHE A 193 -2.11 9.21 0.84
C PHE A 193 -2.97 9.10 2.08
N THR A 194 -3.87 8.12 2.12
CA THR A 194 -4.84 7.94 3.21
C THR A 194 -4.75 6.59 3.91
N ASN A 195 -4.00 5.64 3.35
CA ASN A 195 -3.75 4.36 3.97
C ASN A 195 -2.41 3.80 3.50
N TYR A 196 -1.57 3.30 4.42
CA TYR A 196 -0.27 2.73 4.08
C TYR A 196 -0.33 1.22 3.81
N MET A 197 -1.34 0.51 4.33
CA MET A 197 -1.49 -0.93 4.11
C MET A 197 -1.91 -1.28 2.69
N LEU A 198 -2.59 -0.36 2.01
CA LEU A 198 -3.13 -0.54 0.67
C LEU A 198 -2.80 0.65 -0.25
N SER A 199 -1.86 1.53 0.14
CA SER A 199 -1.51 2.77 -0.57
C SER A 199 -2.72 3.44 -1.23
N LEU A 200 -3.69 3.83 -0.40
CA LEU A 200 -4.86 4.58 -0.84
C LEU A 200 -4.44 6.02 -1.20
N ILE A 201 -4.61 6.36 -2.45
CA ILE A 201 -4.26 7.66 -3.01
C ILE A 201 -5.54 8.44 -3.31
N HIS A 202 -5.62 9.66 -2.82
CA HIS A 202 -6.65 10.62 -3.19
C HIS A 202 -6.02 11.64 -4.16
N ILE A 203 -6.57 11.73 -5.33
CA ILE A 203 -6.11 12.60 -6.44
C ILE A 203 -7.13 13.72 -6.64
#